data_366b92426b9afb31a2fddeced40235b5
#
_entry.id   366b92426b9afb31a2fddeced40235b5
#
_cell.length_a   1.000
_cell.length_b   1.000
_cell.length_c   1.000
_cell.angle_alpha   90.00
_cell.angle_beta   90.00
_cell.angle_gamma   90.00
#
_symmetry.space_group_name_H-M   'P 1'
#
loop_
_entity.id
_entity.type
_entity.pdbx_description
1 polymer ?
#
loop_
_entity_poly.entity_id
_entity_poly.type
_entity_poly.pdbx_seq_one_letter_code
_entity_poly.pdbx_strand_id
1 'polypeptide(L)'
;HTAVKEAIIQAMNELDSVLGEVVCEAIGANVSTLITADHGNCDEINNPKTGNPNTQHSHNPVPCIIIDNNKEWEIINQKGGLSNITPTILAMMGIQKPEEMTSESLIKKSN
;
A
#
# COMPACT_ATOMS: atom_id res chain seq x y z
N HIS A 1 14.30 -5.80 -7.71
CA HIS A 1 14.31 -5.37 -9.12
C HIS A 1 14.82 -6.44 -10.10
N THR A 2 14.81 -7.71 -9.71
CA THR A 2 15.07 -8.81 -10.65
C THR A 2 13.78 -9.15 -11.38
N ALA A 3 13.87 -9.56 -12.65
CA ALA A 3 12.72 -9.96 -13.44
C ALA A 3 12.72 -11.46 -13.76
N VAL A 4 13.36 -12.27 -12.91
CA VAL A 4 13.34 -13.73 -12.99
C VAL A 4 12.07 -14.23 -12.35
N LYS A 5 11.19 -14.87 -13.13
CA LYS A 5 9.84 -15.25 -12.70
C LYS A 5 9.84 -16.09 -11.42
N GLU A 6 10.70 -17.12 -11.34
CA GLU A 6 10.78 -17.98 -10.16
C GLU A 6 11.23 -17.21 -8.92
N ALA A 7 12.19 -16.29 -9.08
CA ALA A 7 12.66 -15.46 -7.96
C ALA A 7 11.57 -14.49 -7.50
N ILE A 8 10.78 -13.93 -8.42
CA ILE A 8 9.66 -13.05 -8.09
C ILE A 8 8.59 -13.82 -7.31
N ILE A 9 8.23 -15.03 -7.77
CA ILE A 9 7.24 -15.86 -7.08
C ILE A 9 7.73 -16.22 -5.67
N GLN A 10 8.99 -16.60 -5.53
CA GLN A 10 9.59 -16.90 -4.22
C GLN A 10 9.56 -15.67 -3.31
N ALA A 11 9.96 -14.51 -3.82
CA ALA A 11 9.96 -13.26 -3.06
C ALA A 11 8.54 -12.88 -2.62
N MET A 12 7.54 -13.05 -3.49
CA MET A 12 6.15 -12.76 -3.15
C MET A 12 5.61 -13.73 -2.10
N ASN A 13 5.96 -15.00 -2.16
CA ASN A 13 5.58 -15.99 -1.16
C ASN A 13 6.18 -15.66 0.21
N GLU A 14 7.44 -15.28 0.26
CA GLU A 14 8.12 -14.85 1.49
C GLU A 14 7.49 -13.58 2.05
N LEU A 15 7.25 -12.60 1.19
CA LEU A 15 6.62 -11.34 1.57
C LEU A 15 5.23 -11.59 2.16
N ASP A 16 4.42 -12.43 1.51
CA ASP A 16 3.07 -12.76 1.97
C ASP A 16 3.10 -13.41 3.35
N SER A 17 4.02 -14.34 3.56
CA SER A 17 4.20 -15.02 4.86
C SER A 17 4.59 -14.04 5.97
N VAL A 18 5.57 -13.19 5.73
CA VAL A 18 6.04 -12.19 6.71
C VAL A 18 4.96 -11.15 6.96
N LEU A 19 4.30 -10.67 5.91
CA LEU A 19 3.20 -9.70 6.04
C LEU A 19 2.05 -10.28 6.87
N GLY A 20 1.71 -11.55 6.67
CA GLY A 20 0.70 -12.23 7.46
C GLY A 20 1.04 -12.24 8.95
N GLU A 21 2.30 -12.52 9.30
CA GLU A 21 2.77 -12.48 10.68
C GLU A 21 2.67 -11.07 11.27
N VAL A 22 3.13 -10.06 10.54
CA VAL A 22 3.09 -8.66 10.99
C VAL A 22 1.66 -8.20 11.21
N VAL A 23 0.75 -8.52 10.28
CA VAL A 23 -0.67 -8.14 10.37
C VAL A 23 -1.33 -8.83 11.57
N CYS A 24 -1.07 -10.12 11.78
CA CYS A 24 -1.61 -10.84 12.93
C CYS A 24 -1.16 -10.22 14.26
N GLU A 25 0.12 -9.89 14.37
CA GLU A 25 0.66 -9.23 15.57
C GLU A 25 0.05 -7.84 15.77
N ALA A 26 -0.10 -7.07 14.71
CA ALA A 26 -0.70 -5.74 14.76
C ALA A 26 -2.16 -5.81 15.23
N ILE A 27 -2.94 -6.74 14.68
CA ILE A 27 -4.33 -6.97 15.10
C ILE A 27 -4.39 -7.36 16.57
N GLY A 28 -3.55 -8.31 16.99
CA GLY A 28 -3.48 -8.76 18.39
C GLY A 28 -3.07 -7.67 19.36
N ALA A 29 -2.20 -6.74 18.91
CA ALA A 29 -1.75 -5.60 19.71
C ALA A 29 -2.67 -4.37 19.58
N ASN A 30 -3.74 -4.47 18.82
CA ASN A 30 -4.69 -3.39 18.55
C ASN A 30 -4.03 -2.17 17.89
N VAL A 31 -3.13 -2.44 16.94
CA VAL A 31 -2.42 -1.42 16.17
C VAL A 31 -3.08 -1.26 14.80
N SER A 32 -3.43 -0.04 14.45
CA SER A 32 -3.94 0.27 13.10
C SER A 32 -2.81 0.17 12.08
N THR A 33 -3.10 -0.43 10.93
CA THR A 33 -2.08 -0.76 9.92
C THR A 33 -2.51 -0.22 8.56
N LEU A 34 -1.57 0.41 7.85
CA LEU A 34 -1.74 0.79 6.46
C LEU A 34 -0.67 0.08 5.64
N ILE A 35 -1.08 -0.64 4.62
CA ILE A 35 -0.21 -1.42 3.73
C ILE A 35 -0.30 -0.82 2.34
N THR A 36 0.84 -0.44 1.78
CA THR A 36 0.92 0.09 0.42
C THR A 36 2.29 -0.18 -0.18
N ALA A 37 2.53 0.30 -1.39
CA ALA A 37 3.82 0.27 -2.05
C ALA A 37 4.14 1.65 -2.64
N ASP A 38 5.42 1.91 -2.88
CA ASP A 38 5.88 3.16 -3.49
C ASP A 38 5.71 3.15 -5.01
N HIS A 39 5.74 1.96 -5.64
CA HIS A 39 5.54 1.76 -7.07
C HIS A 39 5.21 0.29 -7.36
N GLY A 40 4.71 0.02 -8.57
CA GLY A 40 4.52 -1.33 -9.06
C GLY A 40 5.84 -1.94 -9.56
N ASN A 41 5.88 -3.27 -9.60
CA ASN A 41 7.03 -4.03 -10.11
C ASN A 41 6.60 -5.44 -10.52
N CYS A 42 6.20 -6.27 -9.57
CA CYS A 42 5.88 -7.68 -9.80
C CYS A 42 4.60 -7.90 -10.61
N ASP A 43 3.78 -6.89 -10.75
CA ASP A 43 2.55 -6.90 -11.55
C ASP A 43 2.82 -6.89 -13.06
N GLU A 44 4.07 -6.57 -13.45
CA GLU A 44 4.48 -6.45 -14.84
C GLU A 44 5.83 -7.12 -15.04
N ILE A 45 5.83 -8.47 -15.06
CA ILE A 45 7.04 -9.29 -15.10
C ILE A 45 7.78 -9.14 -16.43
N ASN A 46 7.03 -9.06 -17.54
CA ASN A 46 7.58 -8.86 -18.87
C ASN A 46 7.22 -7.48 -19.39
N ASN A 47 8.14 -6.86 -20.12
CA ASN A 47 7.86 -5.58 -20.78
C ASN A 47 6.78 -5.79 -21.85
N PRO A 48 5.64 -5.07 -21.78
CA PRO A 48 4.54 -5.28 -22.71
C PRO A 48 4.86 -4.92 -24.16
N LYS A 49 5.91 -4.10 -24.38
CA LYS A 49 6.33 -3.70 -25.73
C LYS A 49 7.34 -4.66 -26.35
N THR A 50 8.22 -5.24 -25.55
CA THR A 50 9.32 -6.09 -26.07
C THR A 50 9.14 -7.58 -25.74
N GLY A 51 8.27 -7.94 -24.78
CA GLY A 51 8.12 -9.31 -24.28
C GLY A 51 9.28 -9.80 -23.41
N ASN A 52 10.33 -8.99 -23.24
CA ASN A 52 11.50 -9.32 -22.43
C ASN A 52 11.22 -9.10 -20.94
N PRO A 53 12.02 -9.71 -20.03
CA PRO A 53 11.89 -9.45 -18.60
C PRO A 53 11.96 -7.95 -18.28
N ASN A 54 11.01 -7.47 -17.48
CA ASN A 54 10.92 -6.06 -17.13
C ASN A 54 11.59 -5.83 -15.77
N THR A 55 12.74 -5.14 -15.80
CA THR A 55 13.48 -4.77 -14.58
C THR A 55 13.13 -3.37 -14.08
N GLN A 56 12.27 -2.65 -14.80
CA GLN A 56 11.85 -1.30 -14.42
C GLN A 56 10.60 -1.32 -13.55
N HIS A 57 10.33 -0.19 -12.90
CA HIS A 57 9.10 0.00 -12.14
C HIS A 57 7.90 0.05 -13.08
N SER A 58 6.77 -0.56 -12.70
CA SER A 58 5.54 -0.39 -13.43
C SER A 58 4.85 0.91 -13.02
N HIS A 59 4.01 1.45 -13.90
CA HIS A 59 3.19 2.63 -13.63
C HIS A 59 1.75 2.26 -13.21
N ASN A 60 1.50 0.99 -12.97
CA ASN A 60 0.19 0.52 -12.54
C ASN A 60 -0.08 0.97 -11.09
N PRO A 61 -1.36 1.15 -10.73
CA PRO A 61 -1.72 1.43 -9.35
C PRO A 61 -1.24 0.35 -8.40
N VAL A 62 -0.89 0.74 -7.19
CA VAL A 62 -0.49 -0.17 -6.11
C VAL A 62 -1.63 -0.31 -5.12
N PRO A 63 -1.69 -1.43 -4.36
CA PRO A 63 -2.71 -1.58 -3.33
C PRO A 63 -2.51 -0.58 -2.20
N CYS A 64 -3.62 -0.20 -1.56
CA CYS A 64 -3.61 0.53 -0.30
C CYS A 64 -4.67 -0.11 0.59
N ILE A 65 -4.22 -0.77 1.65
CA ILE A 65 -5.07 -1.56 2.53
C ILE A 65 -4.98 -0.97 3.92
N ILE A 66 -6.13 -0.74 4.54
CA ILE A 66 -6.21 -0.24 5.92
C ILE A 66 -6.88 -1.28 6.79
N ILE A 67 -6.25 -1.58 7.91
CA ILE A 67 -6.74 -2.51 8.92
C ILE A 67 -6.82 -1.75 10.25
N ASP A 68 -8.03 -1.62 10.79
CA ASP A 68 -8.26 -0.91 12.05
C ASP A 68 -9.39 -1.61 12.82
N ASN A 69 -9.07 -2.15 14.00
CA ASN A 69 -10.03 -2.88 14.83
C ASN A 69 -11.04 -1.96 15.52
N ASN A 70 -10.75 -0.68 15.63
CA ASN A 70 -11.51 0.24 16.49
C ASN A 70 -12.37 1.23 15.71
N LYS A 71 -12.07 1.44 14.44
CA LYS A 71 -12.72 2.46 13.63
C LYS A 71 -13.05 1.92 12.26
N GLU A 72 -14.20 2.31 11.76
CA GLU A 72 -14.58 2.04 10.38
C GLU A 72 -14.24 3.24 9.51
N TRP A 73 -13.63 2.99 8.37
CA TRP A 73 -13.17 3.99 7.43
C TRP A 73 -13.86 3.87 6.09
N GLU A 74 -14.22 4.98 5.51
CA GLU A 74 -14.76 5.08 4.17
C GLU A 74 -13.70 5.61 3.21
N ILE A 75 -13.50 4.92 2.10
CA ILE A 75 -12.58 5.37 1.05
C ILE A 75 -13.25 6.48 0.26
N ILE A 76 -12.65 7.66 0.24
CA ILE A 76 -13.18 8.84 -0.45
C ILE A 76 -12.40 9.20 -1.71
N ASN A 77 -11.23 8.62 -1.92
CA ASN A 77 -10.44 8.82 -3.12
C ASN A 77 -9.72 7.52 -3.49
N GLN A 78 -10.07 6.94 -4.63
CA GLN A 78 -9.47 5.72 -5.16
C GLN A 78 -8.34 6.00 -6.17
N LYS A 79 -8.05 7.26 -6.45
CA LYS A 79 -7.06 7.68 -7.45
C LYS A 79 -5.93 8.51 -6.84
N GLY A 80 -5.67 8.32 -5.57
CA GLY A 80 -4.61 9.04 -4.88
C GLY A 80 -3.21 8.58 -5.27
N GLY A 81 -2.22 9.22 -4.71
CA GLY A 81 -0.81 8.90 -4.89
C GLY A 81 -0.06 8.93 -3.56
N LEU A 82 1.26 8.84 -3.63
CA LEU A 82 2.11 8.79 -2.44
C LEU A 82 1.94 10.00 -1.52
N SER A 83 1.66 11.17 -2.10
CA SER A 83 1.45 12.39 -1.31
C SER A 83 0.20 12.32 -0.42
N ASN A 84 -0.72 11.40 -0.68
CA ASN A 84 -1.92 11.21 0.11
C ASN A 84 -1.72 10.27 1.31
N ILE A 85 -0.59 9.57 1.39
CA ILE A 85 -0.37 8.55 2.43
C ILE A 85 -0.24 9.19 3.82
N THR A 86 0.61 10.18 3.98
CA THR A 86 0.78 10.85 5.29
C THR A 86 -0.51 11.53 5.75
N PRO A 87 -1.24 12.28 4.91
CA PRO A 87 -2.56 12.79 5.31
C PRO A 87 -3.53 11.69 5.77
N THR A 88 -3.50 10.54 5.11
CA THR A 88 -4.33 9.39 5.48
C THR A 88 -3.93 8.84 6.86
N ILE A 89 -2.64 8.71 7.14
CA ILE A 89 -2.13 8.27 8.44
C ILE A 89 -2.55 9.25 9.54
N LEU A 90 -2.42 10.55 9.30
CA LEU A 90 -2.85 11.57 10.26
C LEU A 90 -4.35 11.48 10.54
N ALA A 91 -5.15 11.23 9.52
CA ALA A 91 -6.60 11.02 9.70
C ALA A 91 -6.86 9.79 10.58
N MET A 92 -6.14 8.69 10.37
CA MET A 92 -6.26 7.48 11.20
C MET A 92 -5.89 7.77 12.66
N MET A 93 -4.91 8.63 12.90
CA MET A 93 -4.46 9.03 14.22
C MET A 93 -5.34 10.10 14.88
N GLY A 94 -6.28 10.68 14.15
CA GLY A 94 -7.10 11.79 14.65
C GLY A 94 -6.31 13.10 14.79
N ILE A 95 -5.23 13.25 14.03
CA ILE A 95 -4.38 14.43 14.05
C ILE A 95 -4.71 15.32 12.86
N GLN A 96 -4.89 16.61 13.12
CA GLN A 96 -5.17 17.57 12.07
C GLN A 96 -3.94 17.75 11.16
N LYS A 97 -4.18 17.68 9.87
CA LYS A 97 -3.16 17.85 8.84
C LYS A 97 -2.64 19.31 8.87
N PRO A 98 -1.29 19.52 8.84
CA PRO A 98 -0.75 20.87 8.72
C PRO A 98 -1.07 21.50 7.36
N GLU A 99 -1.14 22.84 7.31
CA GLU A 99 -1.51 23.57 6.08
C GLU A 99 -0.52 23.37 4.94
N GLU A 100 0.74 23.19 5.25
CA GLU A 100 1.80 22.92 4.26
C GLU A 100 1.59 21.60 3.51
N MET A 101 0.85 20.69 4.10
CA MET A 101 0.51 19.41 3.49
C MET A 101 -0.74 19.57 2.62
N THR A 102 -0.54 19.77 1.32
CA THR A 102 -1.62 20.14 0.39
C THR A 102 -2.46 18.97 -0.10
N SER A 103 -1.94 17.73 -0.02
CA SER A 103 -2.71 16.54 -0.40
C SER A 103 -3.68 16.14 0.72
N GLU A 104 -4.79 15.53 0.33
CA GLU A 104 -5.84 15.15 1.26
C GLU A 104 -5.76 13.66 1.65
N SER A 105 -6.41 13.31 2.74
CA SER A 105 -6.60 11.91 3.15
C SER A 105 -7.39 11.14 2.08
N LEU A 106 -7.05 9.87 1.90
CA LEU A 106 -7.80 8.95 1.02
C LEU A 106 -9.08 8.42 1.68
N ILE A 107 -9.21 8.64 2.97
CA ILE A 107 -10.29 8.09 3.79
C ILE A 107 -10.89 9.14 4.69
N LYS A 108 -12.12 8.86 5.13
CA LYS A 108 -12.75 9.56 6.24
C LYS A 108 -13.40 8.55 7.18
N LYS A 109 -13.66 8.97 8.42
CA LYS A 109 -14.33 8.12 9.39
C LYS A 109 -15.77 7.85 8.93
N SER A 110 -16.18 6.59 8.95
CA SER A 110 -17.56 6.20 8.70
C SER A 110 -18.46 6.65 9.86
N ASN A 111 -19.66 7.07 9.53
CA ASN A 111 -20.66 7.48 10.54
C ASN A 111 -21.45 6.27 11.04
#